data_e474c6a8817fb6f17e13ee47c42c0b7d
#
_entry.id   e474c6a8817fb6f17e13ee47c42c0b7d
#
_cell.length_a   1.000
_cell.length_b   1.000
_cell.length_c   1.000
_cell.angle_alpha   90.00
_cell.angle_beta   90.00
_cell.angle_gamma   90.00
#
_symmetry.space_group_name_H-M   'P 1'
#
loop_
_entity.id
_entity.type
_entity.pdbx_description
1 polymer ?
#
loop_
_entity_poly.entity_id
_entity_poly.type
_entity_poly.pdbx_seq_one_letter_code
_entity_poly.pdbx_strand_id
1 'polypeptide(L)'
;MKTDHVVAIPVGKRTAAVLALASIAGLAVIMWPLFVTPSADGMADIIEAPLLFIAILPIVVFTVLAQMSEGGMDSKALAMLGVLSAVNAALRPLGAGLGGVETVFFLLVLAGRVYGAGFGFALGCTSLFASALLTAGVGPWLPFQMLTSAWIGLGAGLLPKKIKGRAEIAMLAVYGAISAYAFGALMNMWFWPMLAGSSVEDSSLAFIPGDSVLANLKRFLAFTLLTSTGGWDTGRAITNVVAILVLGPAILAVLRRAVRKASFGAPVEFSYSSSPSSPLLGASSSSSGGSSVSSASAGSSGSSVGTVIGTQLESGLKGSSGTRSTISEGRNSS
;
A
#
# COMPACT_ATOMS: atom_id res chain seq x y z
N MET A 1 -23.99 -20.45 14.25
CA MET A 1 -23.77 -19.18 13.52
C MET A 1 -22.53 -19.32 12.66
N LYS A 2 -22.69 -19.50 11.32
CA LYS A 2 -21.56 -19.48 10.39
C LYS A 2 -20.97 -18.09 10.45
N THR A 3 -19.78 -17.93 10.98
CA THR A 3 -19.00 -16.71 10.84
C THR A 3 -18.51 -16.67 9.42
N ASP A 4 -19.32 -16.13 8.52
CA ASP A 4 -18.87 -15.79 7.17
C ASP A 4 -17.71 -14.84 7.35
N HIS A 5 -16.54 -15.23 6.81
CA HIS A 5 -15.36 -14.41 6.83
C HIS A 5 -15.62 -13.23 5.88
N VAL A 6 -15.93 -12.09 6.46
CA VAL A 6 -16.11 -10.85 5.71
C VAL A 6 -14.75 -10.48 5.11
N VAL A 7 -14.68 -10.45 3.80
CA VAL A 7 -13.50 -10.03 3.06
C VAL A 7 -13.67 -8.56 2.72
N ALA A 8 -12.78 -7.71 3.24
CA ALA A 8 -12.88 -6.26 3.07
C ALA A 8 -12.70 -5.81 1.61
N ILE A 9 -11.84 -6.52 0.87
CA ILE A 9 -11.67 -6.32 -0.57
C ILE A 9 -11.86 -7.68 -1.24
N PRO A 10 -12.96 -7.86 -1.97
CA PRO A 10 -13.19 -9.10 -2.70
C PRO A 10 -12.20 -9.20 -3.86
N VAL A 11 -11.47 -10.31 -3.90
CA VAL A 11 -10.57 -10.62 -5.02
C VAL A 11 -11.33 -11.47 -6.01
N GLY A 12 -11.89 -10.83 -7.03
CA GLY A 12 -12.52 -11.51 -8.16
C GLY A 12 -11.48 -12.24 -9.04
N LYS A 13 -11.92 -13.10 -9.94
CA LYS A 13 -11.02 -13.86 -10.84
C LYS A 13 -10.12 -12.94 -11.67
N ARG A 14 -10.64 -11.81 -12.16
CA ARG A 14 -9.87 -10.80 -12.92
C ARG A 14 -8.80 -10.16 -12.05
N THR A 15 -9.17 -9.67 -10.86
CA THR A 15 -8.24 -9.08 -9.89
C THR A 15 -7.18 -10.10 -9.47
N ALA A 16 -7.55 -11.37 -9.24
CA ALA A 16 -6.59 -12.43 -8.93
C ALA A 16 -5.59 -12.65 -10.06
N ALA A 17 -6.05 -12.66 -11.32
CA ALA A 17 -5.19 -12.80 -12.48
C ALA A 17 -4.21 -11.60 -12.61
N VAL A 18 -4.70 -10.37 -12.43
CA VAL A 18 -3.86 -9.16 -12.45
C VAL A 18 -2.82 -9.20 -11.33
N LEU A 19 -3.22 -9.56 -10.10
CA LEU A 19 -2.30 -9.72 -8.96
C LEU A 19 -1.24 -10.79 -9.23
N ALA A 20 -1.64 -11.92 -9.83
CA ALA A 20 -0.71 -12.99 -10.16
C ALA A 20 0.28 -12.55 -11.24
N LEU A 21 -0.21 -11.96 -12.34
CA LEU A 21 0.64 -11.44 -13.41
C LEU A 21 1.60 -10.36 -12.92
N ALA A 22 1.10 -9.40 -12.15
CA ALA A 22 1.93 -8.36 -11.56
C ALA A 22 2.97 -8.93 -10.58
N SER A 23 2.60 -9.96 -9.81
CA SER A 23 3.54 -10.64 -8.92
C SER A 23 4.62 -11.41 -9.68
N ILE A 24 4.27 -12.09 -10.77
CA ILE A 24 5.23 -12.78 -11.63
C ILE A 24 6.17 -11.76 -12.30
N ALA A 25 5.62 -10.69 -12.87
CA ALA A 25 6.40 -9.63 -13.49
C ALA A 25 7.33 -8.95 -12.46
N GLY A 26 6.81 -8.61 -11.29
CA GLY A 26 7.61 -8.01 -10.22
C GLY A 26 8.71 -8.93 -9.69
N LEU A 27 8.42 -10.24 -9.57
CA LEU A 27 9.42 -11.23 -9.18
C LEU A 27 10.52 -11.34 -10.25
N ALA A 28 10.13 -11.39 -11.54
CA ALA A 28 11.09 -11.41 -12.65
C ALA A 28 11.98 -10.16 -12.63
N VAL A 29 11.39 -8.98 -12.36
CA VAL A 29 12.14 -7.73 -12.20
C VAL A 29 13.10 -7.77 -11.02
N ILE A 30 12.70 -8.31 -9.87
CA ILE A 30 13.58 -8.46 -8.70
C ILE A 30 14.71 -9.46 -9.00
N MET A 31 14.41 -10.52 -9.74
CA MET A 31 15.35 -11.59 -10.10
C MET A 31 16.18 -11.27 -11.36
N TRP A 32 16.13 -10.01 -11.86
CA TRP A 32 16.81 -9.61 -13.07
C TRP A 32 18.29 -10.05 -13.16
N PRO A 33 19.09 -10.09 -12.05
CA PRO A 33 20.49 -10.48 -12.13
C PRO A 33 20.70 -11.94 -12.57
N LEU A 34 19.67 -12.77 -12.45
CA LEU A 34 19.74 -14.17 -12.84
C LEU A 34 19.44 -14.37 -14.35
N PHE A 35 18.87 -13.37 -15.02
CA PHE A 35 18.43 -13.49 -16.41
C PHE A 35 19.25 -12.65 -17.39
N VAL A 36 19.90 -11.59 -16.92
CA VAL A 36 20.71 -10.71 -17.76
C VAL A 36 22.14 -11.22 -17.75
N THR A 37 22.62 -11.65 -18.92
CA THR A 37 24.03 -11.89 -19.19
C THR A 37 24.57 -10.63 -19.85
N PRO A 38 25.35 -9.78 -19.15
CA PRO A 38 25.94 -8.60 -19.75
C PRO A 38 26.89 -9.02 -20.88
N SER A 39 26.83 -8.33 -22.00
CA SER A 39 27.81 -8.43 -23.08
C SER A 39 29.19 -8.00 -22.60
N ALA A 40 30.24 -8.48 -23.23
CA ALA A 40 31.64 -8.28 -22.81
C ALA A 40 32.08 -6.79 -22.71
N ASP A 41 31.33 -5.86 -23.36
CA ASP A 41 31.52 -4.40 -23.32
C ASP A 41 30.64 -3.69 -22.25
N GLY A 42 29.95 -4.42 -21.43
CA GLY A 42 28.65 -4.13 -20.84
C GLY A 42 28.62 -3.59 -19.43
N MET A 43 29.55 -2.75 -18.98
CA MET A 43 29.33 -1.97 -17.74
C MET A 43 28.11 -1.03 -17.91
N ALA A 44 27.82 -0.55 -19.13
CA ALA A 44 26.66 0.27 -19.45
C ALA A 44 25.34 -0.54 -19.31
N ASP A 45 25.30 -1.78 -19.83
CA ASP A 45 24.11 -2.65 -19.78
C ASP A 45 23.70 -3.02 -18.34
N ILE A 46 24.68 -3.11 -17.42
CA ILE A 46 24.41 -3.38 -16.01
C ILE A 46 23.70 -2.20 -15.32
N ILE A 47 23.94 -0.98 -15.80
CA ILE A 47 23.34 0.24 -15.24
C ILE A 47 22.00 0.55 -15.90
N GLU A 48 21.84 0.28 -17.20
CA GLU A 48 20.63 0.63 -17.95
C GLU A 48 19.46 -0.33 -17.68
N ALA A 49 19.71 -1.64 -17.59
CA ALA A 49 18.67 -2.61 -17.32
C ALA A 49 17.91 -2.36 -15.99
N PRO A 50 18.58 -2.10 -14.85
CA PRO A 50 17.91 -1.73 -13.62
C PRO A 50 17.05 -0.46 -13.72
N LEU A 51 17.48 0.55 -14.48
CA LEU A 51 16.71 1.79 -14.65
C LEU A 51 15.38 1.56 -15.37
N LEU A 52 15.36 0.71 -16.40
CA LEU A 52 14.12 0.30 -17.06
C LEU A 52 13.18 -0.43 -16.11
N PHE A 53 13.71 -1.35 -15.32
CA PHE A 53 12.92 -2.09 -14.33
C PHE A 53 12.39 -1.19 -13.21
N ILE A 54 13.19 -0.23 -12.73
CA ILE A 54 12.78 0.78 -11.77
C ILE A 54 11.63 1.63 -12.32
N ALA A 55 11.62 1.94 -13.61
CA ALA A 55 10.53 2.69 -14.24
C ALA A 55 9.25 1.86 -14.43
N ILE A 56 9.36 0.57 -14.75
CA ILE A 56 8.21 -0.31 -15.00
C ILE A 56 7.50 -0.70 -13.70
N LEU A 57 8.25 -0.95 -12.62
CA LEU A 57 7.68 -1.45 -11.38
C LEU A 57 6.63 -0.53 -10.73
N PRO A 58 6.81 0.80 -10.64
CA PRO A 58 5.77 1.72 -10.19
C PRO A 58 4.49 1.61 -11.02
N ILE A 59 4.62 1.50 -12.33
CA ILE A 59 3.48 1.36 -13.24
C ILE A 59 2.69 0.10 -12.91
N VAL A 60 3.38 -1.02 -12.70
CA VAL A 60 2.75 -2.30 -12.29
C VAL A 60 2.03 -2.16 -10.95
N VAL A 61 2.69 -1.56 -9.95
CA VAL A 61 2.10 -1.35 -8.62
C VAL A 61 0.86 -0.47 -8.70
N PHE A 62 0.95 0.67 -9.39
CA PHE A 62 -0.19 1.57 -9.54
C PHE A 62 -1.33 0.95 -10.35
N THR A 63 -1.03 0.19 -11.41
CA THR A 63 -2.04 -0.52 -12.19
C THR A 63 -2.80 -1.52 -11.32
N VAL A 64 -2.10 -2.27 -10.47
CA VAL A 64 -2.73 -3.21 -9.54
C VAL A 64 -3.61 -2.49 -8.52
N LEU A 65 -3.14 -1.39 -7.94
CA LEU A 65 -3.93 -0.60 -7.00
C LEU A 65 -5.17 0.01 -7.66
N ALA A 66 -5.05 0.52 -8.88
CA ALA A 66 -6.17 1.03 -9.67
C ALA A 66 -7.20 -0.08 -9.95
N GLN A 67 -6.75 -1.24 -10.41
CA GLN A 67 -7.62 -2.39 -10.66
C GLN A 67 -8.36 -2.86 -9.40
N MET A 68 -7.71 -2.81 -8.25
CA MET A 68 -8.36 -3.14 -6.97
C MET A 68 -9.41 -2.09 -6.58
N SER A 69 -9.18 -0.83 -6.92
CA SER A 69 -10.14 0.27 -6.68
C SER A 69 -11.37 0.15 -7.58
N GLU A 70 -11.20 -0.19 -8.86
CA GLU A 70 -12.30 -0.38 -9.81
C GLU A 70 -13.20 -1.58 -9.46
N GLY A 71 -12.69 -2.55 -8.72
CA GLY A 71 -13.43 -3.73 -8.26
C GLY A 71 -14.55 -3.44 -7.23
N GLY A 72 -14.84 -2.18 -6.92
CA GLY A 72 -15.90 -1.79 -5.99
C GLY A 72 -15.48 -1.90 -4.52
N MET A 73 -14.41 -1.20 -4.15
CA MET A 73 -14.01 -1.11 -2.74
C MET A 73 -15.08 -0.32 -1.96
N ASP A 74 -15.65 -0.96 -0.94
CA ASP A 74 -16.56 -0.28 -0.02
C ASP A 74 -15.84 0.93 0.63
N SER A 75 -16.52 2.07 0.75
CA SER A 75 -15.99 3.28 1.38
C SER A 75 -15.42 3.03 2.79
N LYS A 76 -16.01 2.09 3.53
CA LYS A 76 -15.54 1.64 4.84
C LYS A 76 -14.21 0.88 4.74
N ALA A 77 -14.05 0.04 3.71
CA ALA A 77 -12.78 -0.66 3.46
C ALA A 77 -11.68 0.33 3.10
N LEU A 78 -11.99 1.34 2.28
CA LEU A 78 -11.04 2.41 1.92
C LEU A 78 -10.64 3.25 3.14
N ALA A 79 -11.60 3.61 4.00
CA ALA A 79 -11.31 4.33 5.23
C ALA A 79 -10.39 3.51 6.18
N MET A 80 -10.67 2.22 6.35
CA MET A 80 -9.82 1.32 7.14
C MET A 80 -8.44 1.15 6.54
N LEU A 81 -8.32 1.08 5.21
CA LEU A 81 -7.04 1.03 4.51
C LEU A 81 -6.23 2.29 4.78
N GLY A 82 -6.85 3.47 4.68
CA GLY A 82 -6.20 4.75 4.97
C GLY A 82 -5.69 4.84 6.41
N VAL A 83 -6.53 4.50 7.39
CA VAL A 83 -6.15 4.53 8.81
C VAL A 83 -5.02 3.53 9.10
N LEU A 84 -5.13 2.28 8.63
CA LEU A 84 -4.09 1.29 8.88
C LEU A 84 -2.80 1.60 8.13
N SER A 85 -2.88 2.20 6.93
CA SER A 85 -1.69 2.69 6.22
C SER A 85 -0.99 3.80 6.98
N ALA A 86 -1.73 4.77 7.53
CA ALA A 86 -1.17 5.85 8.34
C ALA A 86 -0.52 5.33 9.62
N VAL A 87 -1.18 4.41 10.33
CA VAL A 87 -0.62 3.78 11.53
C VAL A 87 0.66 3.01 11.20
N ASN A 88 0.63 2.19 10.15
CA ASN A 88 1.79 1.39 9.74
C ASN A 88 2.94 2.27 9.25
N ALA A 89 2.64 3.35 8.53
CA ALA A 89 3.63 4.34 8.10
C ALA A 89 4.31 5.04 9.29
N ALA A 90 3.55 5.37 10.33
CA ALA A 90 4.06 5.98 11.54
C ALA A 90 4.86 5.01 12.43
N LEU A 91 4.58 3.69 12.36
CA LEU A 91 5.33 2.68 13.09
C LEU A 91 6.75 2.48 12.51
N ARG A 92 6.93 2.63 11.21
CA ARG A 92 8.22 2.35 10.55
C ARG A 92 9.40 3.16 11.10
N PRO A 93 9.29 4.49 11.33
CA PRO A 93 10.38 5.27 11.88
C PRO A 93 10.80 4.87 13.29
N LEU A 94 9.91 4.23 14.06
CA LEU A 94 10.21 3.86 15.45
C LEU A 94 11.35 2.83 15.58
N GLY A 95 11.58 2.02 14.53
CA GLY A 95 12.69 1.08 14.47
C GLY A 95 13.89 1.58 13.67
N ALA A 96 13.80 2.76 13.03
CA ALA A 96 14.82 3.24 12.12
C ALA A 96 16.16 3.46 12.84
N GLY A 97 17.22 2.82 12.32
CA GLY A 97 18.58 2.94 12.86
C GLY A 97 18.92 1.93 13.97
N LEU A 98 18.00 1.11 14.40
CA LEU A 98 18.25 0.08 15.42
C LEU A 98 18.41 -1.29 14.76
N GLY A 99 19.55 -1.59 14.23
CA GLY A 99 20.03 -2.93 13.82
C GLY A 99 18.98 -4.01 13.48
N GLY A 100 18.12 -3.79 12.46
CA GLY A 100 17.09 -4.75 12.07
C GLY A 100 15.77 -4.66 12.85
N VAL A 101 15.61 -3.73 13.80
CA VAL A 101 14.30 -3.49 14.42
C VAL A 101 13.39 -2.85 13.38
N GLU A 102 12.43 -3.60 12.87
CA GLU A 102 11.48 -3.13 11.86
C GLU A 102 10.05 -3.52 12.24
N THR A 103 9.25 -2.52 12.54
CA THR A 103 7.91 -2.66 13.12
C THR A 103 6.79 -2.66 12.09
N VAL A 104 7.12 -2.64 10.81
CA VAL A 104 6.14 -2.48 9.71
C VAL A 104 5.40 -3.78 9.39
N PHE A 105 6.07 -4.94 9.51
CA PHE A 105 5.51 -6.17 8.96
C PHE A 105 4.48 -6.85 9.86
N PHE A 106 4.63 -6.77 11.19
CA PHE A 106 3.68 -7.45 12.07
C PHE A 106 2.24 -6.95 11.86
N LEU A 107 2.04 -5.65 11.60
CA LEU A 107 0.71 -5.10 11.35
C LEU A 107 0.19 -5.54 9.98
N LEU A 108 1.04 -5.64 8.95
CA LEU A 108 0.67 -6.18 7.63
C LEU A 108 0.19 -7.63 7.75
N VAL A 109 0.89 -8.45 8.54
CA VAL A 109 0.53 -9.84 8.79
C VAL A 109 -0.82 -9.94 9.49
N LEU A 110 -1.03 -9.17 10.56
CA LEU A 110 -2.28 -9.19 11.32
C LEU A 110 -3.46 -8.65 10.51
N ALA A 111 -3.26 -7.56 9.77
CA ALA A 111 -4.30 -6.96 8.93
C ALA A 111 -4.65 -7.86 7.73
N GLY A 112 -3.66 -8.39 7.02
CA GLY A 112 -3.86 -9.35 5.94
C GLY A 112 -4.65 -10.58 6.41
N ARG A 113 -4.33 -11.10 7.60
CA ARG A 113 -5.05 -12.21 8.22
C ARG A 113 -6.53 -11.92 8.44
N VAL A 114 -6.87 -10.71 8.88
CA VAL A 114 -8.24 -10.33 9.25
C VAL A 114 -9.06 -9.87 8.06
N TYR A 115 -8.50 -9.00 7.23
CA TYR A 115 -9.21 -8.35 6.12
C TYR A 115 -9.10 -9.11 4.79
N GLY A 116 -8.19 -10.08 4.69
CA GLY A 116 -8.00 -10.92 3.51
C GLY A 116 -6.84 -10.45 2.61
N ALA A 117 -6.53 -11.30 1.62
CA ALA A 117 -5.34 -11.18 0.78
C ALA A 117 -5.29 -9.87 -0.03
N GLY A 118 -6.41 -9.47 -0.63
CA GLY A 118 -6.49 -8.23 -1.40
C GLY A 118 -6.22 -6.99 -0.55
N PHE A 119 -6.84 -6.92 0.62
CA PHE A 119 -6.59 -5.82 1.56
C PHE A 119 -5.14 -5.80 2.04
N GLY A 120 -4.58 -6.97 2.38
CA GLY A 120 -3.18 -7.09 2.79
C GLY A 120 -2.21 -6.60 1.72
N PHE A 121 -2.47 -6.92 0.46
CA PHE A 121 -1.69 -6.42 -0.68
C PHE A 121 -1.75 -4.89 -0.77
N ALA A 122 -2.96 -4.33 -0.79
CA ALA A 122 -3.15 -2.88 -0.86
C ALA A 122 -2.47 -2.17 0.32
N LEU A 123 -2.63 -2.71 1.54
CA LEU A 123 -2.02 -2.14 2.74
C LEU A 123 -0.49 -2.14 2.66
N GLY A 124 0.12 -3.21 2.16
CA GLY A 124 1.56 -3.28 1.96
C GLY A 124 2.06 -2.18 1.03
N CYS A 125 1.42 -1.99 -0.13
CA CYS A 125 1.76 -0.92 -1.06
C CYS A 125 1.57 0.47 -0.44
N THR A 126 0.37 0.76 0.07
CA THR A 126 -0.01 2.11 0.50
C THR A 126 0.72 2.56 1.76
N SER A 127 0.95 1.65 2.70
CA SER A 127 1.65 2.00 3.94
C SER A 127 3.14 2.26 3.72
N LEU A 128 3.79 1.49 2.85
CA LEU A 128 5.20 1.72 2.50
C LEU A 128 5.37 3.04 1.72
N PHE A 129 4.46 3.33 0.79
CA PHE A 129 4.44 4.60 0.08
C PHE A 129 4.25 5.78 1.04
N ALA A 130 3.22 5.73 1.90
CA ALA A 130 2.98 6.76 2.90
C ALA A 130 4.17 6.95 3.84
N SER A 131 4.79 5.85 4.29
CA SER A 131 5.99 5.90 5.12
C SER A 131 7.18 6.55 4.41
N ALA A 132 7.38 6.27 3.12
CA ALA A 132 8.45 6.88 2.34
C ALA A 132 8.28 8.40 2.23
N LEU A 133 7.04 8.88 2.08
CA LEU A 133 6.74 10.32 2.10
C LEU A 133 7.02 10.96 3.47
N LEU A 134 6.68 10.26 4.57
CA LEU A 134 6.93 10.76 5.93
C LEU A 134 8.41 10.81 6.30
N THR A 135 9.21 9.89 5.79
CA THR A 135 10.63 9.73 6.16
C THR A 135 11.60 10.28 5.12
N ALA A 136 11.09 10.96 4.08
CA ALA A 136 11.87 11.37 2.90
C ALA A 136 12.64 10.18 2.26
N GLY A 137 12.13 8.97 2.42
CA GLY A 137 12.71 7.70 1.98
C GLY A 137 12.31 7.30 0.56
N VAL A 138 11.98 8.25 -0.31
CA VAL A 138 11.64 7.98 -1.71
C VAL A 138 12.93 7.75 -2.51
N GLY A 139 13.03 6.60 -3.15
CA GLY A 139 14.19 6.24 -3.95
C GLY A 139 13.89 5.04 -4.84
N PRO A 140 14.86 4.59 -5.66
CA PRO A 140 14.66 3.49 -6.60
C PRO A 140 14.29 2.15 -5.94
N TRP A 141 14.57 1.99 -4.66
CA TRP A 141 14.19 0.83 -3.86
C TRP A 141 12.71 0.79 -3.48
N LEU A 142 12.02 1.93 -3.48
CA LEU A 142 10.67 2.06 -2.95
C LEU A 142 9.65 1.13 -3.63
N PRO A 143 9.56 1.05 -4.96
CA PRO A 143 8.62 0.15 -5.62
C PRO A 143 8.84 -1.33 -5.26
N PHE A 144 10.09 -1.75 -5.10
CA PHE A 144 10.45 -3.11 -4.67
C PHE A 144 10.01 -3.36 -3.23
N GLN A 145 10.23 -2.40 -2.33
CA GLN A 145 9.75 -2.47 -0.96
C GLN A 145 8.22 -2.53 -0.88
N MET A 146 7.53 -1.73 -1.68
CA MET A 146 6.06 -1.74 -1.75
C MET A 146 5.54 -3.11 -2.19
N LEU A 147 6.09 -3.67 -3.26
CA LEU A 147 5.65 -4.95 -3.80
C LEU A 147 5.94 -6.12 -2.84
N THR A 148 7.15 -6.19 -2.28
CA THR A 148 7.50 -7.24 -1.32
C THR A 148 6.67 -7.15 -0.04
N SER A 149 6.40 -5.96 0.46
CA SER A 149 5.49 -5.75 1.60
C SER A 149 4.04 -6.11 1.27
N ALA A 150 3.60 -5.83 0.04
CA ALA A 150 2.30 -6.24 -0.46
C ALA A 150 2.15 -7.77 -0.47
N TRP A 151 3.19 -8.51 -0.87
CA TRP A 151 3.19 -9.98 -0.81
C TRP A 151 3.13 -10.51 0.62
N ILE A 152 3.77 -9.84 1.58
CA ILE A 152 3.65 -10.21 3.01
C ILE A 152 2.19 -10.11 3.47
N GLY A 153 1.53 -9.00 3.18
CA GLY A 153 0.13 -8.81 3.53
C GLY A 153 -0.82 -9.76 2.80
N LEU A 154 -0.59 -9.98 1.50
CA LEU A 154 -1.34 -10.93 0.67
C LEU A 154 -1.21 -12.36 1.20
N GLY A 155 0.02 -12.83 1.43
CA GLY A 155 0.29 -14.17 1.92
C GLY A 155 -0.32 -14.43 3.30
N ALA A 156 -0.28 -13.45 4.20
CA ALA A 156 -0.96 -13.54 5.50
C ALA A 156 -2.47 -13.77 5.35
N GLY A 157 -3.10 -13.12 4.36
CA GLY A 157 -4.51 -13.31 4.03
C GLY A 157 -4.86 -14.67 3.42
N LEU A 158 -3.88 -15.36 2.84
CA LEU A 158 -4.01 -16.69 2.25
C LEU A 158 -3.79 -17.83 3.26
N LEU A 159 -3.24 -17.53 4.44
CA LEU A 159 -2.99 -18.55 5.47
C LEU A 159 -4.27 -19.31 5.86
N PRO A 160 -4.15 -20.59 6.27
CA PRO A 160 -5.28 -21.45 6.58
C PRO A 160 -6.21 -20.85 7.63
N LYS A 161 -7.46 -20.58 7.25
CA LYS A 161 -8.48 -19.94 8.11
C LYS A 161 -9.01 -20.84 9.22
N LYS A 162 -8.75 -22.15 9.13
CA LYS A 162 -9.19 -23.15 10.12
C LYS A 162 -8.42 -23.04 11.45
N ILE A 163 -7.20 -22.53 11.41
CA ILE A 163 -6.34 -22.37 12.59
C ILE A 163 -6.78 -21.13 13.38
N LYS A 164 -7.06 -21.31 14.68
CA LYS A 164 -7.57 -20.26 15.58
C LYS A 164 -6.86 -20.30 16.94
N GLY A 165 -7.04 -19.25 17.74
CA GLY A 165 -6.52 -19.16 19.09
C GLY A 165 -5.00 -19.08 19.16
N ARG A 166 -4.38 -19.79 20.11
CA ARG A 166 -2.92 -19.76 20.30
C ARG A 166 -2.15 -20.30 19.09
N ALA A 167 -2.70 -21.34 18.44
CA ALA A 167 -2.08 -21.90 17.22
C ALA A 167 -2.08 -20.89 16.06
N GLU A 168 -3.09 -20.02 15.97
CA GLU A 168 -3.11 -18.94 15.00
C GLU A 168 -1.98 -17.93 15.25
N ILE A 169 -1.79 -17.51 16.50
CA ILE A 169 -0.71 -16.58 16.85
C ILE A 169 0.65 -17.19 16.55
N ALA A 170 0.88 -18.47 16.89
CA ALA A 170 2.11 -19.17 16.55
C ALA A 170 2.34 -19.24 15.03
N MET A 171 1.31 -19.59 14.26
CA MET A 171 1.37 -19.60 12.80
C MET A 171 1.73 -18.22 12.22
N LEU A 172 1.12 -17.15 12.74
CA LEU A 172 1.40 -15.78 12.28
C LEU A 172 2.81 -15.33 12.67
N ALA A 173 3.31 -15.73 13.84
CA ALA A 173 4.69 -15.45 14.27
C ALA A 173 5.71 -16.15 13.37
N VAL A 174 5.50 -17.44 13.07
CA VAL A 174 6.35 -18.19 12.13
C VAL A 174 6.29 -17.57 10.74
N TYR A 175 5.10 -17.24 10.25
CA TYR A 175 4.94 -16.57 8.95
C TYR A 175 5.65 -15.21 8.94
N GLY A 176 5.54 -14.41 10.00
CA GLY A 176 6.23 -13.13 10.15
C GLY A 176 7.75 -13.26 10.12
N ALA A 177 8.29 -14.30 10.76
CA ALA A 177 9.73 -14.59 10.70
C ALA A 177 10.17 -14.98 9.29
N ILE A 178 9.47 -15.92 8.64
CA ILE A 178 9.77 -16.31 7.25
C ILE A 178 9.70 -15.11 6.31
N SER A 179 8.67 -14.26 6.47
CA SER A 179 8.48 -13.06 5.66
C SER A 179 9.63 -12.05 5.84
N ALA A 180 10.22 -11.96 7.03
CA ALA A 180 11.34 -11.08 7.31
C ALA A 180 12.59 -11.48 6.52
N TYR A 181 12.93 -12.76 6.51
CA TYR A 181 14.05 -13.28 5.72
C TYR A 181 13.77 -13.22 4.21
N ALA A 182 12.55 -13.54 3.79
CA ALA A 182 12.17 -13.46 2.38
C ALA A 182 12.26 -12.01 1.86
N PHE A 183 11.82 -11.04 2.66
CA PHE A 183 11.95 -9.62 2.32
C PHE A 183 13.41 -9.22 2.15
N GLY A 184 14.28 -9.58 3.09
CA GLY A 184 15.71 -9.27 3.01
C GLY A 184 16.37 -9.90 1.79
N ALA A 185 16.11 -11.18 1.52
CA ALA A 185 16.63 -11.86 0.35
C ALA A 185 16.18 -11.21 -0.97
N LEU A 186 14.91 -10.85 -1.10
CA LEU A 186 14.40 -10.17 -2.29
C LEU A 186 14.99 -8.76 -2.45
N MET A 187 15.10 -8.02 -1.35
CA MET A 187 15.72 -6.69 -1.39
C MET A 187 17.21 -6.73 -1.69
N ASN A 188 17.93 -7.75 -1.24
CA ASN A 188 19.32 -7.94 -1.59
C ASN A 188 19.49 -8.35 -3.06
N MET A 189 18.60 -9.20 -3.60
CA MET A 189 18.73 -9.72 -4.96
C MET A 189 18.72 -8.62 -6.03
N TRP A 190 17.80 -7.66 -5.94
CA TRP A 190 17.73 -6.59 -6.94
C TRP A 190 18.91 -5.61 -6.86
N PHE A 191 19.45 -5.40 -5.64
CA PHE A 191 20.47 -4.39 -5.38
C PHE A 191 21.91 -4.93 -5.48
N TRP A 192 22.11 -6.23 -5.20
CA TRP A 192 23.42 -6.85 -5.12
C TRP A 192 24.34 -6.61 -6.35
N PRO A 193 23.88 -6.68 -7.60
CA PRO A 193 24.75 -6.39 -8.74
C PRO A 193 25.22 -4.93 -8.83
N MET A 194 24.46 -4.00 -8.24
CA MET A 194 24.85 -2.57 -8.21
C MET A 194 26.00 -2.31 -7.24
N LEU A 195 26.32 -3.25 -6.38
CA LEU A 195 27.50 -3.22 -5.52
C LEU A 195 28.77 -3.69 -6.24
N ALA A 196 28.66 -4.23 -7.44
CA ALA A 196 29.81 -4.62 -8.26
C ALA A 196 30.64 -3.36 -8.60
N GLY A 197 31.91 -3.36 -8.19
CA GLY A 197 32.80 -2.19 -8.36
C GLY A 197 32.82 -1.21 -7.19
N SER A 198 31.96 -1.39 -6.16
CA SER A 198 32.11 -0.74 -4.86
C SER A 198 32.95 -1.60 -3.94
N SER A 199 33.33 -1.12 -2.76
CA SER A 199 34.22 -1.67 -1.76
C SER A 199 34.06 -3.15 -1.31
N VAL A 200 33.26 -3.97 -2.02
CA VAL A 200 33.22 -5.42 -1.86
C VAL A 200 34.37 -6.02 -2.70
N GLU A 201 35.59 -5.81 -2.26
CA GLU A 201 36.79 -6.29 -2.95
C GLU A 201 36.91 -7.82 -2.96
N ASP A 202 36.13 -8.52 -2.14
CA ASP A 202 36.13 -9.97 -2.12
C ASP A 202 35.29 -10.52 -3.29
N SER A 203 35.98 -11.00 -4.32
CA SER A 203 35.36 -11.64 -5.50
C SER A 203 34.45 -12.83 -5.15
N SER A 204 34.56 -13.39 -3.94
CA SER A 204 33.72 -14.48 -3.46
C SER A 204 32.29 -14.06 -3.16
N LEU A 205 32.04 -12.76 -2.91
CA LEU A 205 30.73 -12.20 -2.57
C LEU A 205 30.12 -11.33 -3.68
N ALA A 206 30.94 -10.92 -4.64
CA ALA A 206 30.50 -10.01 -5.71
C ALA A 206 29.74 -10.73 -6.81
N PHE A 207 28.79 -10.01 -7.44
CA PHE A 207 28.18 -10.44 -8.69
C PHE A 207 29.24 -10.38 -9.81
N ILE A 208 29.39 -11.46 -10.56
CA ILE A 208 30.29 -11.51 -11.71
C ILE A 208 29.46 -11.60 -12.98
N PRO A 209 29.42 -10.52 -13.78
CA PRO A 209 28.73 -10.52 -15.07
C PRO A 209 29.27 -11.63 -16.00
N GLY A 210 28.36 -12.34 -16.67
CA GLY A 210 28.74 -13.42 -17.59
C GLY A 210 29.08 -14.76 -16.95
N ASP A 211 29.17 -14.84 -15.63
CA ASP A 211 29.36 -16.12 -14.95
C ASP A 211 28.05 -16.93 -14.89
N SER A 212 28.16 -18.23 -14.61
CA SER A 212 26.99 -19.12 -14.55
C SER A 212 26.00 -18.66 -13.47
N VAL A 213 24.69 -18.81 -13.74
CA VAL A 213 23.62 -18.48 -12.79
C VAL A 213 23.84 -19.17 -11.45
N LEU A 214 24.31 -20.44 -11.45
CA LEU A 214 24.54 -21.20 -10.24
C LEU A 214 25.72 -20.65 -9.42
N ALA A 215 26.80 -20.19 -10.09
CA ALA A 215 27.94 -19.58 -9.43
C ALA A 215 27.54 -18.24 -8.77
N ASN A 216 26.83 -17.39 -9.53
CA ASN A 216 26.29 -16.14 -9.01
C ASN A 216 25.29 -16.37 -7.88
N LEU A 217 24.43 -17.37 -7.95
CA LEU A 217 23.50 -17.71 -6.87
C LEU A 217 24.22 -18.14 -5.57
N LYS A 218 25.30 -18.90 -5.70
CA LYS A 218 26.14 -19.27 -4.53
C LYS A 218 26.76 -18.03 -3.88
N ARG A 219 27.31 -17.11 -4.68
CA ARG A 219 27.86 -15.82 -4.19
C ARG A 219 26.77 -14.97 -3.53
N PHE A 220 25.60 -14.90 -4.15
CA PHE A 220 24.45 -14.21 -3.57
C PHE A 220 24.01 -14.76 -2.22
N LEU A 221 23.94 -16.09 -2.08
CA LEU A 221 23.62 -16.72 -0.81
C LEU A 221 24.68 -16.39 0.25
N ALA A 222 25.96 -16.48 -0.10
CA ALA A 222 27.04 -16.10 0.82
C ALA A 222 26.96 -14.62 1.20
N PHE A 223 26.75 -13.73 0.21
CA PHE A 223 26.56 -12.30 0.44
C PHE A 223 25.39 -12.04 1.40
N THR A 224 24.22 -12.59 1.11
CA THR A 224 23.03 -12.37 1.94
C THR A 224 23.19 -12.92 3.35
N LEU A 225 23.78 -14.10 3.52
CA LEU A 225 24.03 -14.69 4.84
C LEU A 225 24.96 -13.83 5.68
N LEU A 226 26.04 -13.31 5.10
CA LEU A 226 27.06 -12.57 5.83
C LEU A 226 26.65 -11.11 6.08
N THR A 227 25.98 -10.46 5.13
CA THR A 227 25.71 -9.00 5.20
C THR A 227 24.35 -8.66 5.77
N SER A 228 23.35 -9.53 5.58
CA SER A 228 21.95 -9.22 5.92
C SER A 228 21.37 -10.17 6.95
N THR A 229 21.48 -11.49 6.72
CA THR A 229 20.78 -12.50 7.52
C THR A 229 21.21 -12.50 8.99
N GLY A 230 22.51 -12.39 9.27
CA GLY A 230 23.07 -12.42 10.63
C GLY A 230 22.63 -11.24 11.51
N GLY A 231 22.32 -10.09 10.91
CA GLY A 231 21.95 -8.87 11.62
C GLY A 231 20.53 -8.40 11.29
N TRP A 232 20.37 -7.76 10.15
CA TRP A 232 19.14 -7.06 9.76
C TRP A 232 17.92 -7.97 9.66
N ASP A 233 18.04 -9.12 8.98
CA ASP A 233 16.88 -10.00 8.75
C ASP A 233 16.50 -10.74 10.03
N THR A 234 17.50 -11.14 10.82
CA THR A 234 17.26 -11.77 12.14
C THR A 234 16.64 -10.77 13.11
N GLY A 235 17.13 -9.52 13.17
CA GLY A 235 16.54 -8.46 13.98
C GLY A 235 15.07 -8.20 13.57
N ARG A 236 14.82 -8.14 12.28
CA ARG A 236 13.45 -8.01 11.71
C ARG A 236 12.57 -9.20 12.06
N ALA A 237 13.08 -10.43 11.97
CA ALA A 237 12.33 -11.63 12.32
C ALA A 237 12.00 -11.66 13.82
N ILE A 238 12.95 -11.35 14.70
CA ILE A 238 12.72 -11.26 16.15
C ILE A 238 11.69 -10.19 16.47
N THR A 239 11.80 -9.00 15.89
CA THR A 239 10.85 -7.90 16.09
C THR A 239 9.43 -8.32 15.71
N ASN A 240 9.24 -8.97 14.54
CA ASN A 240 7.95 -9.45 14.10
C ASN A 240 7.38 -10.54 15.02
N VAL A 241 8.21 -11.53 15.40
CA VAL A 241 7.78 -12.60 16.29
C VAL A 241 7.33 -12.02 17.64
N VAL A 242 8.16 -11.19 18.26
CA VAL A 242 7.85 -10.56 19.55
C VAL A 242 6.58 -9.71 19.46
N ALA A 243 6.48 -8.84 18.43
CA ALA A 243 5.32 -7.99 18.25
C ALA A 243 4.04 -8.82 18.03
N ILE A 244 4.09 -9.90 17.24
CA ILE A 244 2.94 -10.77 17.01
C ILE A 244 2.55 -11.54 18.27
N LEU A 245 3.52 -12.05 19.02
CA LEU A 245 3.23 -12.81 20.25
C LEU A 245 2.63 -11.92 21.35
N VAL A 246 3.19 -10.71 21.51
CA VAL A 246 2.81 -9.77 22.59
C VAL A 246 1.56 -8.97 22.20
N LEU A 247 1.56 -8.33 21.06
CA LEU A 247 0.51 -7.40 20.62
C LEU A 247 -0.56 -8.09 19.76
N GLY A 248 -0.21 -9.19 19.09
CA GLY A 248 -1.08 -9.87 18.15
C GLY A 248 -2.48 -10.21 18.68
N PRO A 249 -2.64 -10.82 19.87
CA PRO A 249 -3.96 -11.14 20.40
C PRO A 249 -4.86 -9.91 20.55
N ALA A 250 -4.32 -8.82 21.09
CA ALA A 250 -5.07 -7.57 21.29
C ALA A 250 -5.42 -6.91 19.94
N ILE A 251 -4.46 -6.80 19.03
CA ILE A 251 -4.68 -6.18 17.71
C ILE A 251 -5.68 -7.01 16.90
N LEU A 252 -5.57 -8.34 16.86
CA LEU A 252 -6.54 -9.20 16.17
C LEU A 252 -7.94 -9.02 16.72
N ALA A 253 -8.10 -8.87 18.04
CA ALA A 253 -9.41 -8.62 18.66
C ALA A 253 -10.00 -7.28 18.19
N VAL A 254 -9.19 -6.22 18.17
CA VAL A 254 -9.59 -4.89 17.68
C VAL A 254 -9.96 -4.92 16.19
N LEU A 255 -9.08 -5.49 15.33
CA LEU A 255 -9.34 -5.57 13.91
C LEU A 255 -10.59 -6.39 13.59
N ARG A 256 -10.79 -7.52 14.25
CA ARG A 256 -12.00 -8.34 14.11
C ARG A 256 -13.26 -7.63 14.60
N ARG A 257 -13.16 -6.84 15.66
CA ARG A 257 -14.28 -6.00 16.14
C ARG A 257 -14.61 -4.92 15.10
N ALA A 258 -13.60 -4.28 14.50
CA ALA A 258 -13.79 -3.30 13.44
C ALA A 258 -14.49 -3.91 12.22
N VAL A 259 -14.07 -5.10 11.76
CA VAL A 259 -14.73 -5.84 10.67
C VAL A 259 -16.21 -6.10 10.98
N ARG A 260 -16.54 -6.58 12.18
CA ARG A 260 -17.93 -6.85 12.57
C ARG A 260 -18.79 -5.59 12.62
N LYS A 261 -18.22 -4.46 13.04
CA LYS A 261 -18.95 -3.18 13.09
C LYS A 261 -19.12 -2.57 11.70
N ALA A 262 -18.14 -2.73 10.83
CA ALA A 262 -18.16 -2.14 9.50
C ALA A 262 -19.19 -2.81 8.57
N SER A 263 -19.55 -4.08 8.81
CA SER A 263 -20.50 -4.85 7.98
C SER A 263 -20.21 -4.65 6.49
N PHE A 264 -18.97 -4.94 6.07
CA PHE A 264 -18.52 -4.73 4.69
C PHE A 264 -19.46 -5.43 3.70
N GLY A 265 -19.93 -4.69 2.68
CA GLY A 265 -20.82 -5.22 1.64
C GLY A 265 -22.29 -5.36 2.05
N ALA A 266 -22.69 -4.91 3.24
CA ALA A 266 -24.10 -4.84 3.57
C ALA A 266 -24.78 -3.71 2.79
N PRO A 267 -25.96 -3.96 2.16
CA PRO A 267 -26.73 -2.89 1.54
C PRO A 267 -27.07 -1.82 2.59
N VAL A 268 -26.91 -0.55 2.22
CA VAL A 268 -27.32 0.56 3.08
C VAL A 268 -28.83 0.69 2.90
N GLU A 269 -29.60 0.10 3.80
CA GLU A 269 -31.03 0.37 3.86
C GLU A 269 -31.24 1.71 4.57
N PHE A 270 -31.62 2.71 3.80
CA PHE A 270 -32.12 3.96 4.34
C PHE A 270 -33.56 3.72 4.80
N SER A 271 -33.76 3.47 6.10
CA SER A 271 -35.09 3.51 6.68
C SER A 271 -35.54 4.96 6.71
N TYR A 272 -36.29 5.35 5.71
CA TYR A 272 -37.08 6.58 5.82
C TYR A 272 -38.14 6.32 6.88
N SER A 273 -37.94 6.86 8.07
CA SER A 273 -38.99 6.99 9.06
C SER A 273 -40.03 7.92 8.44
N SER A 274 -41.04 7.36 7.80
CA SER A 274 -42.27 8.08 7.53
C SER A 274 -42.86 8.42 8.89
N SER A 275 -42.67 9.66 9.33
CA SER A 275 -43.41 10.21 10.45
C SER A 275 -44.91 9.99 10.15
N PRO A 276 -45.67 9.36 11.07
CA PRO A 276 -47.10 9.26 10.85
C PRO A 276 -47.66 10.69 10.77
N SER A 277 -48.21 11.00 9.62
CA SER A 277 -49.01 12.21 9.45
C SER A 277 -50.14 12.15 10.47
N SER A 278 -50.04 12.97 11.49
CA SER A 278 -51.11 13.17 12.45
C SER A 278 -52.42 13.43 11.72
N PRO A 279 -53.49 12.70 11.99
CA PRO A 279 -54.81 13.05 11.47
C PRO A 279 -55.21 14.39 12.06
N LEU A 280 -55.33 15.40 11.20
CA LEU A 280 -56.00 16.65 11.55
C LEU A 280 -57.43 16.29 11.95
N LEU A 281 -57.70 16.38 13.23
CA LEU A 281 -59.05 16.31 13.79
C LEU A 281 -59.96 17.31 13.08
N GLY A 282 -61.06 16.79 12.56
CA GLY A 282 -62.09 17.49 11.89
C GLY A 282 -62.69 18.64 12.68
N ALA A 283 -62.86 19.74 12.04
CA ALA A 283 -63.81 20.74 12.43
C ALA A 283 -65.04 20.63 11.52
N SER A 284 -66.12 20.16 12.07
CA SER A 284 -67.44 20.22 11.50
C SER A 284 -67.94 21.68 11.48
N SER A 285 -68.43 22.17 10.38
CA SER A 285 -69.54 23.09 10.33
C SER A 285 -70.05 23.26 8.89
N SER A 286 -71.15 22.71 8.66
CA SER A 286 -72.40 23.23 8.09
C SER A 286 -72.38 24.35 7.02
N SER A 287 -73.10 23.98 5.97
CA SER A 287 -74.06 24.74 5.20
C SER A 287 -73.65 25.61 4.00
N SER A 288 -74.25 25.15 2.93
CA SER A 288 -75.02 25.92 1.93
C SER A 288 -74.29 26.71 0.83
N GLY A 289 -74.61 26.31 -0.37
CA GLY A 289 -75.02 27.23 -1.38
C GLY A 289 -74.04 27.54 -2.50
N GLY A 290 -74.41 27.09 -3.67
CA GLY A 290 -74.40 27.99 -4.85
C GLY A 290 -73.26 27.82 -5.85
N SER A 291 -73.65 27.19 -6.93
CA SER A 291 -73.55 27.69 -8.32
C SER A 291 -72.18 28.00 -8.94
N SER A 292 -71.92 27.18 -9.91
CA SER A 292 -71.65 27.56 -11.32
C SER A 292 -70.30 28.11 -11.74
N VAL A 293 -69.83 27.43 -12.77
CA VAL A 293 -69.39 27.91 -14.07
C VAL A 293 -67.86 28.18 -14.24
N SER A 294 -67.32 27.43 -15.16
CA SER A 294 -66.56 27.87 -16.32
C SER A 294 -65.04 27.99 -16.21
N SER A 295 -64.42 27.08 -16.87
CA SER A 295 -63.54 27.22 -18.06
C SER A 295 -62.20 27.92 -17.91
N ALA A 296 -61.27 27.23 -18.54
CA ALA A 296 -60.22 27.70 -19.43
C ALA A 296 -58.81 27.86 -18.87
N SER A 297 -57.99 26.99 -19.40
CA SER A 297 -56.82 27.20 -20.25
C SER A 297 -55.49 27.64 -19.63
N ALA A 298 -54.56 26.83 -19.95
CA ALA A 298 -53.30 27.11 -20.64
C ALA A 298 -52.21 27.96 -19.97
N GLY A 299 -51.02 27.45 -20.15
CA GLY A 299 -49.78 28.23 -20.19
C GLY A 299 -48.75 27.78 -19.17
N SER A 300 -47.83 26.95 -19.50
CA SER A 300 -46.53 27.17 -20.12
C SER A 300 -45.52 27.90 -19.22
N SER A 301 -44.40 27.25 -19.19
CA SER A 301 -43.04 27.77 -19.17
C SER A 301 -42.40 28.28 -17.87
N GLY A 302 -41.21 27.74 -17.68
CA GLY A 302 -40.04 28.52 -17.44
C GLY A 302 -39.26 28.15 -16.18
N SER A 303 -38.29 27.30 -16.29
CA SER A 303 -36.87 27.60 -16.25
C SER A 303 -36.44 28.68 -15.26
N SER A 304 -35.62 28.31 -14.32
CA SER A 304 -34.35 29.00 -14.13
C SER A 304 -33.44 28.32 -13.13
N VAL A 305 -32.32 27.98 -13.66
CA VAL A 305 -31.04 27.66 -13.11
C VAL A 305 -30.51 28.84 -12.28
N GLY A 306 -30.05 28.57 -11.07
CA GLY A 306 -29.34 29.53 -10.25
C GLY A 306 -27.92 29.03 -9.97
N THR A 307 -27.04 29.35 -10.90
CA THR A 307 -25.58 29.30 -10.72
C THR A 307 -25.17 30.44 -9.81
N VAL A 308 -24.43 30.15 -8.73
CA VAL A 308 -23.67 31.17 -8.01
C VAL A 308 -22.19 30.81 -8.08
N ILE A 309 -21.53 31.55 -8.96
CA ILE A 309 -20.06 31.69 -9.02
C ILE A 309 -19.69 32.81 -8.06
N GLY A 310 -18.83 32.54 -7.13
CA GLY A 310 -18.17 33.54 -6.30
C GLY A 310 -16.70 33.64 -6.67
N THR A 311 -16.41 34.68 -7.41
CA THR A 311 -15.11 35.16 -7.86
C THR A 311 -14.47 36.04 -6.79
N GLN A 312 -13.13 36.14 -6.90
CA GLN A 312 -12.24 37.18 -6.40
C GLN A 312 -11.51 36.93 -5.09
N LEU A 313 -10.19 36.83 -5.21
CA LEU A 313 -9.31 37.93 -4.77
C LEU A 313 -7.89 37.73 -5.32
N GLU A 314 -7.63 38.46 -6.41
CA GLU A 314 -6.31 38.98 -6.73
C GLU A 314 -6.05 40.22 -5.90
N SER A 315 -4.86 40.33 -5.32
CA SER A 315 -4.07 41.58 -5.33
C SER A 315 -2.91 41.48 -4.33
N GLY A 316 -1.71 41.81 -4.81
CA GLY A 316 -0.61 42.10 -3.94
C GLY A 316 0.78 41.83 -4.51
N LEU A 317 1.04 42.29 -5.74
CA LEU A 317 2.38 42.46 -6.28
C LEU A 317 2.86 43.86 -6.07
N LYS A 318 4.08 44.03 -5.47
CA LYS A 318 5.12 45.04 -5.67
C LYS A 318 5.95 45.04 -4.39
N GLY A 319 7.28 44.87 -4.37
CA GLY A 319 8.34 45.24 -5.23
C GLY A 319 9.50 45.52 -4.27
N SER A 320 10.69 45.18 -4.60
CA SER A 320 11.97 45.77 -4.22
C SER A 320 13.07 44.84 -4.69
N SER A 321 13.67 45.07 -5.81
CA SER A 321 14.89 45.75 -6.20
C SER A 321 16.07 45.56 -5.26
N GLY A 322 17.07 44.88 -5.81
CA GLY A 322 18.46 45.30 -5.80
C GLY A 322 19.32 44.81 -4.65
N THR A 323 20.25 43.95 -4.96
CA THR A 323 21.67 44.30 -4.76
C THR A 323 22.54 43.27 -5.44
N ARG A 324 23.29 43.76 -6.38
CA ARG A 324 24.42 43.18 -7.07
C ARG A 324 25.63 43.23 -6.16
N SER A 325 26.35 42.16 -5.94
CA SER A 325 27.75 42.25 -5.54
C SER A 325 28.55 41.13 -6.24
N THR A 326 29.28 41.60 -7.19
CA THR A 326 30.53 41.07 -7.72
C THR A 326 31.59 41.00 -6.64
N ILE A 327 32.43 40.01 -6.63
CA ILE A 327 33.81 39.95 -6.13
C ILE A 327 34.29 38.54 -6.48
N SER A 328 35.15 38.34 -7.31
CA SER A 328 36.55 38.50 -7.60
C SER A 328 37.30 37.17 -7.44
N GLU A 329 37.91 36.81 -8.53
CA GLU A 329 39.00 35.84 -8.66
C GLU A 329 40.05 35.97 -7.56
N GLY A 330 40.52 34.83 -7.09
CA GLY A 330 41.74 34.71 -6.32
C GLY A 330 42.50 33.48 -6.72
N ARG A 331 43.37 33.63 -7.70
CA ARG A 331 44.45 32.73 -8.10
C ARG A 331 45.53 32.77 -6.99
N ASN A 332 46.02 31.60 -6.54
CA ASN A 332 47.45 31.35 -6.24
C ASN A 332 47.64 29.87 -5.96
N SER A 333 48.37 29.23 -6.77
CA SER A 333 49.72 28.65 -6.84
C SER A 333 50.48 28.54 -5.50
N SER A 334 50.65 27.32 -5.01
CA SER A 334 51.90 26.65 -4.65
C SER A 334 51.62 25.17 -4.38
#